data_84cd5b9be42c73eef53e36d0b61969d0
#
_entry.id   84cd5b9be42c73eef53e36d0b61969d0
#
_cell.length_a   1.000
_cell.length_b   1.000
_cell.length_c   1.000
_cell.angle_alpha   90.00
_cell.angle_beta   90.00
_cell.angle_gamma   90.00
#
_symmetry.space_group_name_H-M   'P 1'
#
loop_
_entity.id
_entity.type
_entity.pdbx_description
1 polymer ?
#
loop_
_entity_poly.entity_id
_entity_poly.type
_entity_poly.pdbx_seq_one_letter_code
_entity_poly.pdbx_strand_id
1 'polypeptide(L)'
;FWKTRWEPSIDGWGDRHRTLVTYKETHDGGKIDPVDNVWTGTWRDARPFNPEGPQPENALTGTIFTVNGWRNDPLVVPDEYAAMRFWRNTEIADLGPGERAVLLKGILGHEWDEDLDNGFRPPGLFHLSETTVDNVPYIQDHGSVYDSGTATHHLTLYRHESGALVFGAGTIQWGWGLDAHHDTETGVPPERANSSSTRVGIDPDGPDRNIQQATLNLFADMGVQPATLQQDLVPASPSTDTESPTSAIHVLDADAVL
;
A
#
# COMPACT_ATOMS: atom_id res chain seq x y z
N PHE A 1 -4.51 6.35 -8.83
CA PHE A 1 -3.42 6.67 -9.77
C PHE A 1 -3.99 7.19 -11.09
N TRP A 2 -3.54 8.39 -11.52
CA TRP A 2 -4.00 9.07 -12.73
C TRP A 2 -3.01 8.88 -13.86
N LYS A 3 -3.49 8.54 -15.05
CA LYS A 3 -2.69 8.59 -16.26
C LYS A 3 -2.37 10.04 -16.61
N THR A 4 -1.17 10.27 -17.05
CA THR A 4 -0.68 11.58 -17.47
C THR A 4 -0.03 11.47 -18.84
N ARG A 5 0.07 12.58 -19.54
CA ARG A 5 0.87 12.72 -20.75
C ARG A 5 1.81 13.91 -20.66
N TRP A 6 2.85 13.85 -21.45
CA TRP A 6 3.81 14.95 -21.54
C TRP A 6 3.36 15.96 -22.60
N GLU A 7 3.51 17.23 -22.24
CA GLU A 7 3.42 18.32 -23.20
C GLU A 7 4.74 19.10 -23.27
N PRO A 8 4.97 19.85 -24.38
CA PRO A 8 6.01 20.86 -24.37
C PRO A 8 5.79 21.85 -23.22
N SER A 9 6.88 22.38 -22.70
CA SER A 9 6.81 23.33 -21.59
C SER A 9 5.94 24.54 -21.96
N ILE A 10 4.99 24.89 -21.07
CA ILE A 10 4.12 26.07 -21.22
C ILE A 10 4.89 27.39 -21.04
N ASP A 11 6.11 27.35 -20.55
CA ASP A 11 6.98 28.52 -20.38
C ASP A 11 7.70 28.95 -21.67
N GLY A 12 7.43 28.28 -22.78
CA GLY A 12 8.01 28.61 -24.07
C GLY A 12 9.42 28.11 -24.32
N TRP A 13 10.04 27.42 -23.37
CA TRP A 13 11.41 26.87 -23.51
C TRP A 13 11.47 25.64 -24.43
N GLY A 14 10.31 25.08 -24.80
CA GLY A 14 10.20 24.00 -25.77
C GLY A 14 10.73 22.63 -25.28
N ASP A 15 11.12 22.53 -24.02
CA ASP A 15 11.64 21.30 -23.46
C ASP A 15 10.55 20.23 -23.35
N ARG A 16 10.79 19.08 -23.92
CA ARG A 16 9.96 17.90 -23.71
C ARG A 16 10.13 17.40 -22.27
N HIS A 17 9.08 16.76 -21.73
CA HIS A 17 9.11 16.13 -20.41
C HIS A 17 9.23 17.10 -19.21
N ARG A 18 8.73 18.33 -19.35
CA ARG A 18 8.63 19.29 -18.23
C ARG A 18 7.20 19.55 -17.76
N THR A 19 6.21 19.31 -18.60
CA THR A 19 4.79 19.51 -18.25
C THR A 19 4.05 18.20 -18.32
N LEU A 20 3.53 17.75 -17.19
CA LEU A 20 2.61 16.63 -17.09
C LEU A 20 1.17 17.15 -17.09
N VAL A 21 0.31 16.55 -17.91
CA VAL A 21 -1.10 16.93 -18.05
C VAL A 21 -1.97 15.72 -17.74
N THR A 22 -3.01 15.95 -16.94
CA THR A 22 -4.12 15.02 -16.75
C THR A 22 -5.45 15.79 -16.70
N TYR A 23 -6.44 15.27 -17.41
CA TYR A 23 -7.80 15.83 -17.43
C TYR A 23 -8.73 15.15 -16.43
N LYS A 24 -8.26 14.13 -15.70
CA LYS A 24 -9.06 13.34 -14.76
C LYS A 24 -10.37 12.82 -15.36
N GLU A 25 -10.32 12.37 -16.60
CA GLU A 25 -11.46 12.00 -17.45
C GLU A 25 -12.38 10.97 -16.81
N THR A 26 -11.88 10.16 -15.86
CA THR A 26 -12.69 9.21 -15.09
C THR A 26 -13.85 9.89 -14.36
N HIS A 27 -13.66 11.12 -13.86
CA HIS A 27 -14.71 11.88 -13.17
C HIS A 27 -15.82 12.34 -14.10
N ASP A 28 -15.49 12.67 -15.35
CA ASP A 28 -16.47 13.10 -16.34
C ASP A 28 -17.19 11.93 -17.03
N GLY A 29 -16.69 10.73 -16.85
CA GLY A 29 -17.27 9.55 -17.48
C GLY A 29 -17.08 9.50 -18.99
N GLY A 30 -16.15 10.27 -19.56
CA GLY A 30 -15.90 10.33 -20.98
C GLY A 30 -14.60 11.03 -21.34
N LYS A 31 -14.28 10.99 -22.65
CA LYS A 31 -13.10 11.62 -23.22
C LYS A 31 -13.23 13.14 -23.21
N ILE A 32 -12.30 13.83 -22.55
CA ILE A 32 -12.21 15.30 -22.52
C ILE A 32 -10.81 15.83 -22.88
N ASP A 33 -9.77 15.02 -22.78
CA ASP A 33 -8.44 15.40 -23.27
C ASP A 33 -8.52 15.68 -24.78
N PRO A 34 -8.06 16.85 -25.26
CA PRO A 34 -8.14 17.22 -26.66
C PRO A 34 -7.21 16.40 -27.57
N VAL A 35 -6.29 15.64 -27.01
CA VAL A 35 -5.39 14.78 -27.80
C VAL A 35 -6.08 13.44 -28.07
N ASP A 36 -6.25 13.13 -29.35
CA ASP A 36 -6.85 11.86 -29.78
C ASP A 36 -6.01 10.66 -29.34
N ASN A 37 -6.68 9.54 -29.09
CA ASN A 37 -6.09 8.26 -28.68
C ASN A 37 -5.24 8.31 -27.41
N VAL A 38 -5.45 9.31 -26.57
CA VAL A 38 -4.84 9.44 -25.24
C VAL A 38 -5.94 9.41 -24.21
N TRP A 39 -5.72 8.72 -23.11
CA TRP A 39 -6.59 8.68 -21.93
C TRP A 39 -5.84 9.17 -20.71
N THR A 40 -6.36 10.18 -20.03
CA THR A 40 -5.79 10.77 -18.81
C THR A 40 -6.77 10.68 -17.62
N GLY A 41 -7.44 9.54 -17.50
CA GLY A 41 -8.24 9.12 -16.36
C GLY A 41 -7.46 8.22 -15.40
N THR A 42 -8.16 7.43 -14.58
CA THR A 42 -7.51 6.45 -13.69
C THR A 42 -6.98 5.25 -14.48
N TRP A 43 -5.87 4.68 -14.02
CA TRP A 43 -5.26 3.50 -14.66
C TRP A 43 -6.20 2.29 -14.69
N ARG A 44 -7.05 2.15 -13.68
CA ARG A 44 -8.00 1.04 -13.53
C ARG A 44 -9.28 1.15 -14.39
N ASP A 45 -9.49 2.27 -15.05
CA ASP A 45 -10.74 2.52 -15.78
C ASP A 45 -10.90 1.56 -16.97
N ALA A 46 -11.88 0.67 -16.88
CA ALA A 46 -12.14 -0.38 -17.86
C ALA A 46 -13.12 0.04 -18.97
N ARG A 47 -13.62 1.29 -18.95
CA ARG A 47 -14.62 1.75 -19.91
C ARG A 47 -14.05 1.82 -21.33
N PRO A 48 -14.89 1.65 -22.38
CA PRO A 48 -14.40 1.46 -23.76
C PRO A 48 -13.66 2.66 -24.37
N PHE A 49 -13.79 3.84 -23.80
CA PHE A 49 -13.07 5.03 -24.26
C PHE A 49 -11.63 5.13 -23.71
N ASN A 50 -11.21 4.20 -22.84
CA ASN A 50 -9.80 4.02 -22.48
C ASN A 50 -9.14 3.13 -23.54
N PRO A 51 -8.29 3.67 -24.44
CA PRO A 51 -7.78 2.93 -25.60
C PRO A 51 -6.83 1.79 -25.22
N GLU A 52 -6.24 1.85 -24.04
CA GLU A 52 -5.28 0.83 -23.56
C GLU A 52 -5.95 -0.22 -22.67
N GLY A 53 -7.23 -0.05 -22.36
CA GLY A 53 -7.94 -0.88 -21.39
C GLY A 53 -7.47 -0.67 -19.95
N PRO A 54 -8.02 -1.43 -19.00
CA PRO A 54 -7.67 -1.29 -17.60
C PRO A 54 -6.25 -1.75 -17.32
N GLN A 55 -5.50 -0.94 -16.59
CA GLN A 55 -4.18 -1.26 -16.05
C GLN A 55 -4.17 -0.87 -14.57
N PRO A 56 -4.84 -1.63 -13.70
CA PRO A 56 -4.96 -1.28 -12.30
C PRO A 56 -3.59 -1.36 -11.60
N GLU A 57 -3.39 -0.49 -10.66
CA GLU A 57 -2.13 -0.30 -9.96
C GLU A 57 -1.62 -1.53 -9.22
N ASN A 58 -2.52 -2.41 -8.76
CA ASN A 58 -2.12 -3.64 -8.07
C ASN A 58 -1.32 -4.60 -8.94
N ALA A 59 -1.40 -4.51 -10.26
CA ALA A 59 -0.51 -5.25 -11.15
C ALA A 59 0.98 -4.95 -10.91
N LEU A 60 1.28 -3.77 -10.35
CA LEU A 60 2.65 -3.35 -10.04
C LEU A 60 2.91 -3.30 -8.54
N THR A 61 1.98 -2.72 -7.77
CA THR A 61 2.18 -2.46 -6.34
C THR A 61 1.76 -3.60 -5.42
N GLY A 62 0.95 -4.54 -5.94
CA GLY A 62 0.35 -5.62 -5.15
C GLY A 62 -0.89 -5.20 -4.37
N THR A 63 -1.19 -3.90 -4.32
CA THR A 63 -2.36 -3.34 -3.62
C THR A 63 -3.09 -2.34 -4.49
N ILE A 64 -4.38 -2.17 -4.27
CA ILE A 64 -5.24 -1.26 -5.03
C ILE A 64 -6.02 -0.35 -4.10
N PHE A 65 -6.00 0.95 -4.38
CA PHE A 65 -6.70 1.95 -3.60
C PHE A 65 -8.22 1.71 -3.58
N THR A 66 -8.79 1.59 -2.39
CA THR A 66 -10.22 1.35 -2.18
C THR A 66 -10.84 2.26 -1.12
N VAL A 67 -10.06 2.72 -0.16
CA VAL A 67 -10.56 3.52 0.96
C VAL A 67 -10.08 4.95 0.87
N ASN A 68 -11.02 5.87 0.74
CA ASN A 68 -10.77 7.31 0.69
C ASN A 68 -11.24 7.98 1.98
N GLY A 69 -10.55 9.03 2.38
CA GLY A 69 -11.05 9.94 3.41
C GLY A 69 -10.21 10.02 4.67
N TRP A 70 -10.60 10.97 5.49
CA TRP A 70 -9.92 11.44 6.68
C TRP A 70 -10.09 10.48 7.86
N ARG A 71 -9.35 9.37 7.84
CA ARG A 71 -9.41 8.40 8.94
C ARG A 71 -8.02 7.89 9.27
N ASN A 72 -7.86 7.47 10.51
CA ASN A 72 -6.64 6.90 11.05
C ASN A 72 -7.01 5.62 11.80
N ASP A 73 -6.73 4.49 11.20
CA ASP A 73 -6.97 3.19 11.79
C ASP A 73 -5.62 2.53 12.20
N PRO A 74 -5.61 1.64 13.17
CA PRO A 74 -4.42 0.85 13.49
C PRO A 74 -4.24 -0.24 12.45
N LEU A 75 -3.01 -0.68 12.24
CA LEU A 75 -2.71 -1.88 11.50
C LEU A 75 -2.65 -3.07 12.46
N VAL A 76 -3.26 -4.18 12.09
CA VAL A 76 -3.33 -5.41 12.90
C VAL A 76 -2.53 -6.52 12.23
N VAL A 77 -1.72 -7.22 13.01
CA VAL A 77 -0.96 -8.39 12.58
C VAL A 77 -1.37 -9.60 13.41
N PRO A 78 -2.19 -10.51 12.88
CA PRO A 78 -2.49 -11.79 13.51
C PRO A 78 -1.26 -12.72 13.60
N ASP A 79 -1.29 -13.67 14.54
CA ASP A 79 -0.21 -14.62 14.81
C ASP A 79 0.17 -15.49 13.60
N GLU A 80 -0.74 -15.73 12.68
CA GLU A 80 -0.46 -16.49 11.44
C GLU A 80 0.64 -15.83 10.58
N TYR A 81 0.86 -14.51 10.71
CA TYR A 81 1.91 -13.77 10.03
C TYR A 81 3.19 -13.61 10.86
N ALA A 82 3.19 -13.99 12.13
CA ALA A 82 4.29 -13.80 13.07
C ALA A 82 5.61 -14.47 12.60
N ALA A 83 5.50 -15.64 12.00
CA ALA A 83 6.65 -16.39 11.48
C ALA A 83 7.24 -15.80 10.18
N MET A 84 6.59 -14.82 9.56
CA MET A 84 7.10 -14.19 8.35
C MET A 84 8.42 -13.47 8.62
N ARG A 85 9.42 -13.71 7.77
CA ARG A 85 10.76 -13.13 7.88
C ARG A 85 10.75 -11.60 7.98
N PHE A 86 9.73 -10.96 7.45
CA PHE A 86 9.51 -9.51 7.55
C PHE A 86 9.47 -9.04 9.01
N TRP A 87 8.84 -9.81 9.90
CA TRP A 87 8.67 -9.48 11.31
C TRP A 87 9.81 -9.96 12.24
N ARG A 88 10.89 -10.57 11.71
CA ARG A 88 12.02 -11.00 12.57
C ARG A 88 12.56 -9.85 13.42
N ASN A 89 13.01 -10.15 14.61
CA ASN A 89 13.52 -9.17 15.58
C ASN A 89 12.49 -8.09 16.01
N THR A 90 11.20 -8.38 15.88
CA THR A 90 10.10 -7.57 16.41
C THR A 90 9.33 -8.37 17.46
N GLU A 91 8.53 -7.69 18.28
CA GLU A 91 7.61 -8.35 19.22
C GLU A 91 6.54 -9.18 18.50
N ILE A 92 6.25 -8.86 17.22
CA ILE A 92 5.30 -9.61 16.40
C ILE A 92 5.77 -11.05 16.19
N ALA A 93 7.07 -11.27 16.04
CA ALA A 93 7.62 -12.60 15.84
C ALA A 93 7.39 -13.56 17.03
N ASP A 94 7.05 -13.02 18.19
CA ASP A 94 6.84 -13.76 19.42
C ASP A 94 5.35 -14.01 19.74
N LEU A 95 4.43 -13.63 18.84
CA LEU A 95 2.98 -13.85 19.04
C LEU A 95 2.67 -15.35 19.17
N GLY A 96 1.92 -15.67 20.22
CA GLY A 96 1.38 -17.00 20.45
C GLY A 96 0.07 -17.25 19.69
N PRO A 97 -0.40 -18.50 19.61
CA PRO A 97 -1.62 -18.88 18.90
C PRO A 97 -2.83 -18.07 19.35
N GLY A 98 -3.52 -17.43 18.40
CA GLY A 98 -4.70 -16.59 18.63
C GLY A 98 -4.40 -15.16 19.10
N GLU A 99 -3.14 -14.80 19.28
CA GLU A 99 -2.74 -13.44 19.62
C GLU A 99 -2.68 -12.57 18.36
N ARG A 100 -2.67 -11.25 18.58
CA ARG A 100 -2.50 -10.27 17.52
C ARG A 100 -1.76 -9.05 18.04
N ALA A 101 -0.89 -8.49 17.21
CA ALA A 101 -0.33 -7.17 17.46
C ALA A 101 -1.22 -6.10 16.84
N VAL A 102 -1.40 -5.01 17.58
CA VAL A 102 -2.08 -3.79 17.11
C VAL A 102 -1.03 -2.70 17.06
N LEU A 103 -0.63 -2.31 15.87
CA LEU A 103 0.39 -1.30 15.66
C LEU A 103 -0.18 0.10 15.87
N LEU A 104 0.68 1.09 15.79
CA LEU A 104 0.36 2.48 16.02
C LEU A 104 -0.91 2.91 15.28
N LYS A 105 -1.85 3.52 16.00
CA LYS A 105 -3.05 4.11 15.41
C LYS A 105 -2.64 5.24 14.45
N GLY A 106 -3.18 5.21 13.25
CA GLY A 106 -2.85 6.16 12.19
C GLY A 106 -1.94 5.57 11.11
N ILE A 107 -1.42 4.36 11.28
CA ILE A 107 -0.63 3.71 10.23
C ILE A 107 -1.51 3.35 9.02
N LEU A 108 -2.74 2.93 9.22
CA LEU A 108 -3.74 2.91 8.17
C LEU A 108 -4.42 4.26 8.14
N GLY A 109 -3.97 5.10 7.25
CA GLY A 109 -4.46 6.44 7.34
C GLY A 109 -4.35 7.23 6.08
N HIS A 110 -5.23 8.19 6.18
CA HIS A 110 -5.88 9.05 5.24
C HIS A 110 -6.54 8.24 4.12
N GLU A 111 -5.77 7.65 3.26
CA GLU A 111 -6.20 6.78 2.17
C GLU A 111 -5.41 5.46 2.25
N TRP A 112 -6.07 4.35 1.95
CA TRP A 112 -5.41 3.06 1.98
C TRP A 112 -6.03 2.04 1.01
N ASP A 113 -5.32 0.96 0.81
CA ASP A 113 -5.52 -0.02 -0.25
C ASP A 113 -5.97 -1.36 0.31
N GLU A 114 -6.50 -2.20 -0.58
CA GLU A 114 -6.71 -3.63 -0.35
C GLU A 114 -5.87 -4.45 -1.35
N ASP A 115 -5.70 -5.74 -1.07
CA ASP A 115 -5.30 -6.74 -2.05
C ASP A 115 -6.54 -7.39 -2.64
N LEU A 116 -6.95 -6.95 -3.82
CA LEU A 116 -8.10 -7.51 -4.53
C LEU A 116 -7.65 -8.48 -5.62
N ASP A 117 -8.27 -9.66 -5.66
CA ASP A 117 -8.11 -10.59 -6.79
C ASP A 117 -9.02 -10.16 -7.95
N ASN A 118 -8.55 -9.20 -8.71
CA ASN A 118 -9.23 -8.61 -9.87
C ASN A 118 -8.68 -9.11 -11.22
N GLY A 119 -7.91 -10.20 -11.21
CA GLY A 119 -7.23 -10.75 -12.38
C GLY A 119 -5.90 -10.08 -12.73
N PHE A 120 -5.47 -9.08 -11.95
CA PHE A 120 -4.19 -8.36 -12.13
C PHE A 120 -3.23 -8.52 -10.94
N ARG A 121 -3.63 -9.27 -9.95
CA ARG A 121 -2.81 -9.56 -8.78
C ARG A 121 -1.50 -10.25 -9.19
N PRO A 122 -0.32 -9.75 -8.73
CA PRO A 122 0.95 -10.37 -9.05
C PRO A 122 1.04 -11.82 -8.57
N PRO A 123 1.58 -12.75 -9.36
CA PRO A 123 1.77 -14.12 -8.92
C PRO A 123 2.77 -14.20 -7.76
N GLY A 124 2.50 -15.07 -6.81
CA GLY A 124 3.35 -15.28 -5.64
C GLY A 124 3.28 -14.17 -4.59
N LEU A 125 2.32 -13.25 -4.71
CA LEU A 125 2.06 -12.27 -3.66
C LEU A 125 1.53 -12.96 -2.41
N PHE A 126 2.05 -12.54 -1.26
CA PHE A 126 1.60 -13.01 0.06
C PHE A 126 1.41 -11.86 1.03
N HIS A 127 0.62 -12.11 2.06
CA HIS A 127 0.27 -11.13 3.08
C HIS A 127 1.25 -11.16 4.25
N LEU A 128 1.40 -10.01 4.91
CA LEU A 128 2.20 -9.81 6.11
C LEU A 128 1.36 -9.29 7.29
N SER A 129 0.11 -8.94 7.04
CA SER A 129 -0.86 -8.45 8.01
C SER A 129 -2.27 -8.62 7.48
N GLU A 130 -3.27 -8.49 8.36
CA GLU A 130 -4.68 -8.43 7.98
C GLU A 130 -5.45 -7.49 8.92
N THR A 131 -6.11 -6.49 8.35
CA THR A 131 -6.89 -5.52 9.12
C THR A 131 -8.21 -5.23 8.43
N THR A 132 -9.31 -5.69 9.00
CA THR A 132 -10.65 -5.38 8.50
C THR A 132 -11.25 -4.21 9.25
N VAL A 133 -11.78 -3.24 8.51
CA VAL A 133 -12.39 -2.02 9.04
C VAL A 133 -13.76 -1.79 8.39
N ASP A 134 -14.77 -1.57 9.24
CA ASP A 134 -16.12 -1.26 8.81
C ASP A 134 -16.36 0.25 8.67
N ASN A 135 -17.41 0.59 7.94
CA ASN A 135 -17.85 1.97 7.74
C ASN A 135 -16.77 2.88 7.14
N VAL A 136 -15.98 2.34 6.23
CA VAL A 136 -15.00 3.09 5.47
C VAL A 136 -15.65 3.78 4.27
N PRO A 137 -15.18 4.95 3.82
CA PRO A 137 -15.59 5.54 2.55
C PRO A 137 -14.96 4.74 1.39
N TYR A 138 -15.69 3.71 0.97
CA TYR A 138 -15.25 2.71 0.01
C TYR A 138 -15.55 3.15 -1.42
N ILE A 139 -14.61 2.97 -2.33
CA ILE A 139 -14.77 3.29 -3.75
C ILE A 139 -15.77 2.33 -4.40
N GLN A 140 -16.75 2.88 -5.14
CA GLN A 140 -17.83 2.13 -5.78
C GLN A 140 -17.62 1.96 -7.29
N ASP A 141 -16.70 2.72 -7.88
CA ASP A 141 -16.46 2.76 -9.31
C ASP A 141 -14.96 2.81 -9.67
N HIS A 142 -14.63 3.50 -10.72
CA HIS A 142 -13.25 3.63 -11.22
C HIS A 142 -12.42 4.73 -10.52
N GLY A 143 -12.94 5.39 -9.49
CA GLY A 143 -12.22 6.38 -8.71
C GLY A 143 -12.95 7.71 -8.48
N SER A 144 -14.28 7.74 -8.61
CA SER A 144 -15.06 8.97 -8.45
C SER A 144 -16.23 8.90 -7.47
N VAL A 145 -16.77 7.72 -7.21
CA VAL A 145 -17.93 7.51 -6.34
C VAL A 145 -17.53 6.70 -5.11
N TYR A 146 -17.92 7.17 -3.94
CA TYR A 146 -17.64 6.54 -2.65
C TYR A 146 -18.93 6.37 -1.86
N ASP A 147 -19.04 5.28 -1.12
CA ASP A 147 -20.13 5.02 -0.17
C ASP A 147 -19.57 4.23 1.02
N SER A 148 -20.36 4.08 2.06
CA SER A 148 -19.97 3.29 3.23
C SER A 148 -19.78 1.82 2.85
N GLY A 149 -18.66 1.24 3.29
CA GLY A 149 -18.33 -0.17 3.04
C GLY A 149 -17.47 -0.77 4.13
N THR A 150 -17.08 -2.02 3.94
CA THR A 150 -16.08 -2.73 4.73
C THR A 150 -14.89 -3.03 3.84
N ALA A 151 -13.69 -2.80 4.32
CA ALA A 151 -12.47 -3.07 3.59
C ALA A 151 -11.48 -3.86 4.43
N THR A 152 -10.68 -4.71 3.78
CA THR A 152 -9.63 -5.49 4.44
C THR A 152 -8.27 -5.15 3.86
N HIS A 153 -7.48 -4.47 4.65
CA HIS A 153 -6.12 -4.11 4.32
C HIS A 153 -5.14 -5.26 4.59
N HIS A 154 -4.17 -5.42 3.69
CA HIS A 154 -3.01 -6.27 3.89
C HIS A 154 -1.72 -5.51 3.55
N LEU A 155 -0.70 -5.66 4.37
CA LEU A 155 0.66 -5.45 3.90
C LEU A 155 0.99 -6.61 2.97
N THR A 156 1.53 -6.33 1.80
CA THR A 156 1.83 -7.33 0.79
C THR A 156 3.30 -7.36 0.41
N LEU A 157 3.78 -8.52 0.01
CA LEU A 157 5.13 -8.67 -0.52
C LEU A 157 5.10 -9.71 -1.65
N TYR A 158 5.82 -9.42 -2.74
CA TYR A 158 6.06 -10.41 -3.77
C TYR A 158 7.43 -10.22 -4.41
N ARG A 159 7.89 -11.25 -5.11
CA ARG A 159 9.12 -11.17 -5.91
C ARG A 159 8.74 -11.13 -7.37
N HIS A 160 9.04 -10.03 -8.02
CA HIS A 160 8.89 -9.87 -9.46
C HIS A 160 9.86 -10.80 -10.22
N GLU A 161 9.55 -11.19 -11.44
CA GLU A 161 10.38 -12.07 -12.29
C GLU A 161 11.81 -11.53 -12.52
N SER A 162 12.01 -10.22 -12.44
CA SER A 162 13.34 -9.58 -12.48
C SER A 162 14.17 -9.82 -11.21
N GLY A 163 13.62 -10.46 -10.18
CA GLY A 163 14.23 -10.65 -8.87
C GLY A 163 13.98 -9.53 -7.86
N ALA A 164 13.35 -8.43 -8.28
CA ALA A 164 13.02 -7.33 -7.38
C ALA A 164 11.97 -7.75 -6.34
N LEU A 165 12.17 -7.32 -5.09
CA LEU A 165 11.14 -7.39 -4.05
C LEU A 165 10.24 -6.16 -4.18
N VAL A 166 8.94 -6.39 -4.18
CA VAL A 166 7.93 -5.32 -4.20
C VAL A 166 7.11 -5.43 -2.93
N PHE A 167 7.21 -4.39 -2.10
CA PHE A 167 6.47 -4.26 -0.86
C PHE A 167 5.33 -3.26 -1.05
N GLY A 168 4.10 -3.73 -0.84
CA GLY A 168 2.89 -2.92 -0.80
C GLY A 168 2.53 -2.57 0.63
N ALA A 169 2.85 -1.35 1.08
CA ALA A 169 2.38 -0.87 2.37
C ALA A 169 0.87 -0.58 2.35
N GLY A 170 0.29 -0.32 1.18
CA GLY A 170 -1.14 -0.08 1.00
C GLY A 170 -1.70 1.09 1.82
N THR A 171 -0.85 1.97 2.30
CA THR A 171 -1.23 3.16 3.08
C THR A 171 -0.23 4.28 2.87
N ILE A 172 -0.68 5.52 2.83
CA ILE A 172 0.22 6.67 2.70
C ILE A 172 0.94 7.00 4.00
N GLN A 173 0.49 6.48 5.14
CA GLN A 173 1.01 6.80 6.47
C GLN A 173 1.99 5.75 7.03
N TRP A 174 2.48 4.80 6.24
CA TRP A 174 3.51 3.87 6.69
C TRP A 174 4.73 4.58 7.29
N GLY A 175 5.15 5.68 6.67
CA GLY A 175 6.28 6.51 7.14
C GLY A 175 6.10 7.07 8.54
N TRP A 176 4.88 7.19 9.03
CA TRP A 176 4.58 7.70 10.37
C TRP A 176 5.00 6.74 11.49
N GLY A 177 5.16 5.48 11.17
CA GLY A 177 5.75 4.51 12.10
C GLY A 177 7.28 4.57 12.17
N LEU A 178 7.95 5.33 11.31
CA LEU A 178 9.41 5.37 11.24
C LEU A 178 10.02 6.43 12.16
N ASP A 179 9.39 7.58 12.32
CA ASP A 179 9.86 8.65 13.20
C ASP A 179 8.69 9.45 13.80
N ALA A 180 9.00 10.40 14.69
CA ALA A 180 8.03 11.28 15.31
C ALA A 180 7.91 12.65 14.63
N HIS A 181 8.51 12.83 13.45
CA HIS A 181 8.50 14.09 12.71
C HIS A 181 7.37 14.10 11.68
N HIS A 182 6.14 14.07 12.18
CA HIS A 182 4.96 14.28 11.35
C HIS A 182 4.59 15.75 11.36
N ASP A 183 3.78 16.18 10.41
CA ASP A 183 3.30 17.55 10.29
C ASP A 183 2.33 17.91 11.43
N THR A 184 2.84 17.94 12.65
CA THR A 184 2.15 18.45 13.84
C THR A 184 2.54 19.91 14.07
N GLU A 185 2.47 20.75 13.04
CA GLU A 185 2.72 22.18 13.22
C GLU A 185 1.71 22.76 14.20
N THR A 186 2.16 22.97 15.43
CA THR A 186 1.38 23.65 16.45
C THR A 186 1.11 25.10 16.01
N GLY A 187 -0.17 25.48 15.94
CA GLY A 187 -0.58 26.82 15.55
C GLY A 187 -0.94 27.03 14.10
N VAL A 188 -0.84 26.00 13.27
CA VAL A 188 -1.40 26.04 11.91
C VAL A 188 -2.88 25.69 11.96
N PRO A 189 -3.77 26.53 11.39
CA PRO A 189 -5.17 26.19 11.30
C PRO A 189 -5.38 24.85 10.59
N PRO A 190 -6.33 24.01 11.02
CA PRO A 190 -6.55 22.67 10.46
C PRO A 190 -6.69 22.64 8.94
N GLU A 191 -7.28 23.69 8.35
CA GLU A 191 -7.44 23.84 6.90
C GLU A 191 -6.14 24.09 6.13
N ARG A 192 -5.03 24.40 6.84
CA ARG A 192 -3.70 24.60 6.28
C ARG A 192 -2.69 23.52 6.69
N ALA A 193 -3.09 22.66 7.62
CA ALA A 193 -2.25 21.57 8.04
C ALA A 193 -2.20 20.49 6.95
N ASN A 194 -1.01 20.07 6.58
CA ASN A 194 -0.81 18.95 5.65
C ASN A 194 -0.96 17.58 6.32
N SER A 195 -1.15 17.57 7.63
CA SER A 195 -1.25 16.35 8.41
C SER A 195 -2.68 15.85 8.51
N SER A 196 -2.91 14.60 8.18
CA SER A 196 -4.21 13.96 8.39
C SER A 196 -4.51 13.81 9.89
N SER A 197 -3.50 13.69 10.76
CA SER A 197 -3.68 13.64 12.21
C SER A 197 -4.31 14.92 12.76
N THR A 198 -3.87 16.08 12.29
CA THR A 198 -4.45 17.36 12.69
C THR A 198 -5.91 17.50 12.25
N ARG A 199 -6.26 17.03 11.06
CA ARG A 199 -7.62 17.12 10.53
C ARG A 199 -8.61 16.17 11.20
N VAL A 200 -8.16 14.99 11.60
CA VAL A 200 -9.00 14.00 12.30
C VAL A 200 -8.84 14.01 13.81
N GLY A 201 -8.05 14.93 14.35
CA GLY A 201 -7.85 15.08 15.79
C GLY A 201 -7.09 13.93 16.45
N ILE A 202 -6.28 13.20 15.67
CA ILE A 202 -5.45 12.10 16.16
C ILE A 202 -4.00 12.49 15.94
N ASP A 203 -3.26 12.56 17.03
CA ASP A 203 -1.82 12.71 17.02
C ASP A 203 -1.21 11.31 17.19
N PRO A 204 -0.52 10.78 16.19
CA PRO A 204 0.11 9.47 16.32
C PRO A 204 1.25 9.54 17.33
N ASP A 205 1.24 8.64 18.32
CA ASP A 205 2.27 8.52 19.35
C ASP A 205 3.55 7.81 18.80
N GLY A 206 3.95 8.14 17.56
CA GLY A 206 5.06 7.45 16.88
C GLY A 206 6.44 7.79 17.44
N PRO A 207 7.51 7.06 17.08
CA PRO A 207 7.54 5.96 16.11
C PRO A 207 7.11 4.59 16.66
N ASP A 208 6.83 3.66 15.77
CA ASP A 208 6.54 2.26 16.11
C ASP A 208 7.79 1.39 15.87
N ARG A 209 8.28 0.78 16.94
CA ARG A 209 9.50 -0.04 16.91
C ARG A 209 9.38 -1.26 15.97
N ASN A 210 8.20 -1.87 15.86
CA ASN A 210 7.97 -3.01 14.98
C ASN A 210 8.04 -2.57 13.51
N ILE A 211 7.47 -1.40 13.17
CA ILE A 211 7.53 -0.82 11.81
C ILE A 211 8.96 -0.46 11.43
N GLN A 212 9.71 0.18 12.34
CA GLN A 212 11.12 0.51 12.10
C GLN A 212 11.95 -0.74 11.82
N GLN A 213 11.83 -1.78 12.67
CA GLN A 213 12.57 -3.02 12.50
C GLN A 213 12.14 -3.79 11.24
N ALA A 214 10.84 -3.87 10.96
CA ALA A 214 10.33 -4.52 9.76
C ALA A 214 10.84 -3.85 8.48
N THR A 215 10.89 -2.52 8.48
CA THR A 215 11.44 -1.75 7.35
C THR A 215 12.95 -2.01 7.18
N LEU A 216 13.70 -2.09 8.26
CA LEU A 216 15.12 -2.48 8.24
C LEU A 216 15.30 -3.91 7.70
N ASN A 217 14.45 -4.83 8.13
CA ASN A 217 14.45 -6.22 7.66
C ASN A 217 14.21 -6.31 6.15
N LEU A 218 13.24 -5.54 5.65
CA LEU A 218 12.93 -5.47 4.22
C LEU A 218 14.13 -4.98 3.41
N PHE A 219 14.76 -3.88 3.83
CA PHE A 219 15.95 -3.34 3.16
C PHE A 219 17.11 -4.34 3.19
N ALA A 220 17.32 -5.04 4.30
CA ALA A 220 18.33 -6.09 4.37
C ALA A 220 18.07 -7.22 3.35
N ASP A 221 16.81 -7.63 3.17
CA ASP A 221 16.44 -8.65 2.19
C ASP A 221 16.53 -8.13 0.74
N MET A 222 16.53 -6.82 0.53
CA MET A 222 16.87 -6.15 -0.73
C MET A 222 18.38 -5.95 -0.94
N GLY A 223 19.22 -6.36 0.02
CA GLY A 223 20.67 -6.18 -0.02
C GLY A 223 21.15 -4.81 0.39
N VAL A 224 20.32 -4.01 1.04
CA VAL A 224 20.65 -2.65 1.50
C VAL A 224 20.80 -2.64 3.02
N GLN A 225 21.87 -1.98 3.49
CA GLN A 225 22.13 -1.80 4.92
C GLN A 225 22.38 -0.33 5.23
N PRO A 226 21.86 0.19 6.36
CA PRO A 226 22.18 1.55 6.79
C PRO A 226 23.65 1.65 7.21
N ALA A 227 24.28 2.79 6.96
CA ALA A 227 25.64 3.07 7.43
C ALA A 227 25.70 3.22 8.96
N THR A 228 24.62 3.71 9.55
CA THR A 228 24.43 3.84 11.01
C THR A 228 23.04 3.29 11.34
N LEU A 229 22.98 2.46 12.36
CA LEU A 229 21.72 1.91 12.84
C LEU A 229 21.16 2.78 13.96
N GLN A 230 19.87 3.04 13.94
CA GLN A 230 19.18 3.69 15.05
C GLN A 230 19.32 2.84 16.31
N GLN A 231 19.39 3.51 17.46
CA GLN A 231 19.45 2.84 18.76
C GLN A 231 18.23 1.90 18.91
N ASP A 232 18.44 0.76 19.56
CA ASP A 232 17.42 -0.25 19.85
C ASP A 232 16.92 -1.06 18.63
N LEU A 233 17.42 -0.80 17.41
CA LEU A 233 17.20 -1.70 16.28
C LEU A 233 18.27 -2.78 16.21
N VAL A 234 17.86 -3.97 15.76
CA VAL A 234 18.74 -5.13 15.60
C VAL A 234 19.24 -5.20 14.16
N PRO A 235 20.57 -5.33 13.93
CA PRO A 235 21.08 -5.52 12.57
C PRO A 235 20.41 -6.72 11.90
N ALA A 236 19.92 -6.52 10.69
CA ALA A 236 19.28 -7.56 9.90
C ALA A 236 20.24 -8.06 8.81
N SER A 237 20.20 -9.36 8.52
CA SER A 237 20.93 -9.98 7.41
C SER A 237 19.99 -10.31 6.25
N PRO A 238 20.48 -10.32 4.99
CA PRO A 238 19.68 -10.77 3.86
C PRO A 238 19.32 -12.26 4.02
N SER A 239 18.30 -12.71 3.31
CA SER A 239 17.98 -14.13 3.24
C SER A 239 19.10 -14.90 2.54
N THR A 240 19.45 -16.05 3.09
CA THR A 240 20.35 -17.03 2.46
C THR A 240 19.57 -18.19 1.86
N ASP A 241 18.27 -18.21 2.02
CA ASP A 241 17.38 -19.21 1.46
C ASP A 241 17.20 -18.95 -0.04
N THR A 242 17.60 -19.90 -0.85
CA THR A 242 17.50 -19.88 -2.32
C THR A 242 16.63 -21.03 -2.84
N GLU A 243 16.05 -21.82 -1.94
CA GLU A 243 15.21 -22.96 -2.32
C GLU A 243 13.75 -22.51 -2.45
N SER A 244 13.12 -22.91 -3.54
CA SER A 244 11.68 -22.70 -3.72
C SER A 244 10.89 -23.62 -2.79
N PRO A 245 9.79 -23.16 -2.18
CA PRO A 245 8.94 -24.01 -1.38
C PRO A 245 8.35 -25.13 -2.22
N THR A 246 8.25 -26.32 -1.64
CA THR A 246 7.55 -27.44 -2.24
C THR A 246 6.20 -27.62 -1.58
N SER A 247 5.14 -27.82 -2.38
CA SER A 247 3.82 -28.11 -1.89
C SER A 247 3.35 -29.45 -2.45
N ALA A 248 2.64 -30.23 -1.62
CA ALA A 248 1.98 -31.45 -2.05
C ALA A 248 0.49 -31.32 -1.76
N ILE A 249 -0.32 -31.60 -2.78
CA ILE A 249 -1.77 -31.70 -2.61
C ILE A 249 -2.06 -33.13 -2.20
N HIS A 250 -2.51 -33.31 -0.96
CA HIS A 250 -3.06 -34.60 -0.53
C HIS A 250 -4.54 -34.63 -0.91
N VAL A 251 -4.87 -35.56 -1.81
CA VAL A 251 -6.28 -35.83 -2.11
C VAL A 251 -6.90 -36.41 -0.84
N LEU A 252 -7.95 -35.75 -0.32
CA LEU A 252 -8.72 -36.31 0.78
C LEU A 252 -9.34 -37.64 0.31
N ASP A 253 -9.27 -38.69 1.13
CA ASP A 253 -9.95 -39.94 0.87
C ASP A 253 -11.45 -39.65 0.63
N ALA A 254 -12.02 -40.33 -0.36
CA ALA A 254 -13.43 -40.12 -0.73
C ALA A 254 -14.42 -40.30 0.43
N ASP A 255 -14.00 -40.97 1.50
CA ASP A 255 -14.77 -41.22 2.73
C ASP A 255 -14.68 -40.08 3.77
N ALA A 256 -13.91 -39.03 3.51
CA ALA A 256 -13.75 -37.87 4.42
C ALA A 256 -14.72 -36.73 4.12
N VAL A 257 -15.62 -36.89 3.15
CA VAL A 257 -16.67 -35.92 2.80
C VAL A 257 -18.01 -36.44 3.35
N LEU A 258 -18.29 -36.09 4.58
CA LEU A 258 -19.62 -36.16 5.19
C LEU A 258 -20.02 -34.79 5.72
#